data_eddc914747b257068f44f1b80a58595e
#
_entry.id   eddc914747b257068f44f1b80a58595e
#
_cell.length_a   1.000
_cell.length_b   1.000
_cell.length_c   1.000
_cell.angle_alpha   90.00
_cell.angle_beta   90.00
_cell.angle_gamma   90.00
#
_symmetry.space_group_name_H-M   'P 1'
#
loop_
_entity.id
_entity.type
_entity.pdbx_description
1 polymer ?
#
loop_
_entity_poly.entity_id
_entity_poly.type
_entity_poly.pdbx_seq_one_letter_code
_entity_poly.pdbx_strand_id
1 'polypeptide(L)'
;MSNIDALFKSFLGKSPEWYKLCILAFLIINPLIYFFISPFVAGWCLVAEFIFTLAMALKCYPLQPGGLLAIEAVVIGMTSPHHIKHEIMANFDVILLLMFMVAGIYFMKQLLLYIFTKLLIAIHSKKILSLAFCLSAAFLSAFLDALTVIAVIISVGTGFYGVYHKVASGNSFEDSTDITNDEKILTRKEILEQFRGFLRSLLMHAGVGSALGGVMTMVGEPQNLIIASQAEWGFVEFLLRVLPVSLPVLICGVATCFIVEKYKLFGYGDRLPRRVWVVLARYNQLKEQKMTKQDKIKMIVQAIAGVWLIIGLALHLADVGIIGLTIIIICTAFCGITDEHALGKAFQESMPFTALLIVFFSVVAVIIDLKLFEPIISFVLSAEEHSQLALFYIFNGLLSMISDNVFVGTVYINEAKAALTSGVINREQFDLISVAINTGTNLPSVATPNGQAAFLFLLTSSFAPLIKLSYGRMVYMALPYTIVLSIVGFLALEFLLPSVTEVMLNWGWIITR
;
A
#
# COMPACT_ATOMS: atom_id res chain seq x y z
N MET A 1 25.53 4.81 34.70
CA MET A 1 24.23 4.96 34.03
C MET A 1 23.16 4.55 35.02
N SER A 2 22.20 5.41 35.31
CA SER A 2 21.11 5.05 36.25
C SER A 2 20.20 3.99 35.59
N ASN A 3 19.42 3.24 36.41
CA ASN A 3 18.44 2.29 35.88
C ASN A 3 17.40 2.99 35.00
N ILE A 4 17.05 4.22 35.32
CA ILE A 4 16.13 5.07 34.55
C ILE A 4 16.73 5.43 33.19
N ASP A 5 18.02 5.81 33.15
CA ASP A 5 18.70 6.09 31.87
C ASP A 5 18.79 4.86 30.99
N ALA A 6 19.01 3.67 31.58
CA ALA A 6 19.02 2.41 30.84
C ALA A 6 17.64 2.07 30.26
N LEU A 7 16.58 2.26 31.06
CA LEU A 7 15.20 2.05 30.61
C LEU A 7 14.83 3.01 29.47
N PHE A 8 15.13 4.31 29.62
CA PHE A 8 14.84 5.32 28.59
C PHE A 8 15.60 5.05 27.29
N LYS A 9 16.86 4.60 27.36
CA LYS A 9 17.62 4.20 26.17
C LYS A 9 17.00 2.98 25.47
N SER A 10 16.50 2.02 26.23
CA SER A 10 15.84 0.82 25.70
C SER A 10 14.45 1.11 25.15
N PHE A 11 13.74 2.07 25.73
CA PHE A 11 12.38 2.47 25.30
C PHE A 11 12.38 2.90 23.83
N LEU A 12 11.55 2.28 22.99
CA LEU A 12 11.45 2.47 21.54
C LEU A 12 12.80 2.40 20.79
N GLY A 13 13.78 1.70 21.34
CA GLY A 13 15.05 1.36 20.70
C GLY A 13 15.84 2.58 20.19
N LYS A 14 16.16 2.60 18.89
CA LYS A 14 16.98 3.65 18.23
C LYS A 14 16.18 4.90 17.80
N SER A 15 14.92 5.02 18.20
CA SER A 15 14.11 6.19 17.87
C SER A 15 14.69 7.48 18.48
N PRO A 16 14.48 8.66 17.87
CA PRO A 16 14.95 9.93 18.40
C PRO A 16 14.41 10.20 19.81
N GLU A 17 15.23 10.83 20.67
CA GLU A 17 14.84 11.11 22.06
C GLU A 17 13.58 11.98 22.17
N TRP A 18 13.46 13.00 21.32
CA TRP A 18 12.25 13.83 21.28
C TRP A 18 10.98 13.01 21.00
N TYR A 19 11.08 12.01 20.10
CA TYR A 19 9.95 11.13 19.78
C TYR A 19 9.55 10.25 20.98
N LYS A 20 10.56 9.69 21.68
CA LYS A 20 10.33 8.92 22.91
C LYS A 20 9.61 9.75 23.97
N LEU A 21 10.04 11.01 24.15
CA LEU A 21 9.42 11.94 25.08
C LEU A 21 7.98 12.28 24.68
N CYS A 22 7.70 12.46 23.39
CA CYS A 22 6.33 12.67 22.89
C CYS A 22 5.42 11.49 23.25
N ILE A 23 5.85 10.25 23.00
CA ILE A 23 5.03 9.06 23.32
C ILE A 23 4.80 8.95 24.83
N LEU A 24 5.82 9.18 25.66
CA LEU A 24 5.64 9.20 27.12
C LEU A 24 4.69 10.31 27.58
N ALA A 25 4.78 11.50 26.95
CA ALA A 25 3.85 12.59 27.25
C ALA A 25 2.40 12.22 26.91
N PHE A 26 2.17 11.58 25.77
CA PHE A 26 0.84 11.09 25.36
C PHE A 26 0.25 10.13 26.40
N LEU A 27 1.02 9.14 26.84
CA LEU A 27 0.62 8.17 27.85
C LEU A 27 0.33 8.81 29.24
N ILE A 28 0.77 10.04 29.49
CA ILE A 28 0.45 10.78 30.72
C ILE A 28 -0.75 11.69 30.51
N ILE A 29 -0.84 12.33 29.34
CA ILE A 29 -1.87 13.34 29.04
C ILE A 29 -3.24 12.69 28.83
N ASN A 30 -3.32 11.55 28.14
CA ASN A 30 -4.59 10.88 27.85
C ASN A 30 -5.42 10.53 29.08
N PRO A 31 -4.86 9.89 30.13
CA PRO A 31 -5.61 9.64 31.37
C PRO A 31 -6.07 10.92 32.03
N LEU A 32 -5.24 11.98 32.04
CA LEU A 32 -5.61 13.26 32.64
C LEU A 32 -6.80 13.90 31.89
N ILE A 33 -6.77 13.90 30.56
CA ILE A 33 -7.89 14.41 29.77
C ILE A 33 -9.13 13.55 29.96
N TYR A 34 -8.98 12.21 29.95
CA TYR A 34 -10.11 11.28 30.09
C TYR A 34 -10.86 11.45 31.41
N PHE A 35 -10.13 11.52 32.54
CA PHE A 35 -10.76 11.58 33.86
C PHE A 35 -11.13 13.01 34.31
N PHE A 36 -10.41 14.05 33.85
CA PHE A 36 -10.60 15.40 34.39
C PHE A 36 -11.25 16.38 33.37
N ILE A 37 -11.31 16.06 32.09
CA ILE A 37 -11.88 16.94 31.08
C ILE A 37 -13.08 16.28 30.38
N SER A 38 -12.85 15.32 29.51
CA SER A 38 -13.90 14.62 28.77
C SER A 38 -13.37 13.36 28.08
N PRO A 39 -14.11 12.22 28.15
CA PRO A 39 -13.80 11.03 27.37
C PRO A 39 -13.75 11.30 25.85
N PHE A 40 -14.67 12.12 25.34
CA PHE A 40 -14.74 12.49 23.92
C PHE A 40 -13.47 13.23 23.46
N VAL A 41 -12.99 14.22 24.25
CA VAL A 41 -11.76 14.95 23.94
C VAL A 41 -10.54 14.03 24.03
N ALA A 42 -10.47 13.16 25.03
CA ALA A 42 -9.41 12.19 25.18
C ALA A 42 -9.37 11.20 23.98
N GLY A 43 -10.52 10.77 23.49
CA GLY A 43 -10.62 9.94 22.30
C GLY A 43 -10.05 10.61 21.06
N TRP A 44 -10.36 11.89 20.83
CA TRP A 44 -9.78 12.67 19.72
C TRP A 44 -8.27 12.89 19.87
N CYS A 45 -7.78 13.11 21.11
CA CYS A 45 -6.34 13.15 21.38
C CYS A 45 -5.68 11.83 21.00
N LEU A 46 -6.24 10.71 21.46
CA LEU A 46 -5.73 9.37 21.13
C LEU A 46 -5.66 9.13 19.61
N VAL A 47 -6.71 9.50 18.87
CA VAL A 47 -6.73 9.38 17.40
C VAL A 47 -5.65 10.25 16.75
N ALA A 48 -5.50 11.51 17.18
CA ALA A 48 -4.47 12.40 16.67
C ALA A 48 -3.04 11.90 16.97
N GLU A 49 -2.83 11.36 18.17
CA GLU A 49 -1.57 10.75 18.60
C GLU A 49 -1.27 9.47 17.82
N PHE A 50 -2.29 8.65 17.56
CA PHE A 50 -2.13 7.46 16.73
C PHE A 50 -1.76 7.83 15.29
N ILE A 51 -2.44 8.83 14.68
CA ILE A 51 -2.07 9.38 13.36
C ILE A 51 -0.64 9.92 13.39
N PHE A 52 -0.22 10.58 14.48
CA PHE A 52 1.16 11.00 14.64
C PHE A 52 2.14 9.83 14.63
N THR A 53 1.83 8.69 15.26
CA THR A 53 2.70 7.50 15.20
C THR A 53 2.83 6.96 13.78
N LEU A 54 1.73 6.96 13.00
CA LEU A 54 1.73 6.56 11.59
C LEU A 54 2.54 7.54 10.73
N ALA A 55 2.34 8.83 10.91
CA ALA A 55 3.10 9.87 10.21
C ALA A 55 4.61 9.81 10.50
N MET A 56 4.99 9.34 11.69
CA MET A 56 6.39 9.18 12.12
C MET A 56 6.95 7.76 11.88
N ALA A 57 6.34 6.95 11.03
CA ALA A 57 6.77 5.58 10.72
C ALA A 57 8.24 5.46 10.29
N LEU A 58 8.81 6.50 9.67
CA LEU A 58 10.24 6.58 9.33
C LEU A 58 11.15 6.72 10.57
N LYS A 59 10.63 7.12 11.72
CA LYS A 59 11.40 7.31 12.95
C LYS A 59 11.27 6.12 13.90
N CYS A 60 10.08 5.52 13.92
CA CYS A 60 9.75 4.34 14.70
C CYS A 60 8.62 3.59 13.99
N TYR A 61 8.75 2.27 13.86
CA TYR A 61 7.65 1.47 13.32
C TYR A 61 6.41 1.61 14.21
N PRO A 62 5.22 1.89 13.65
CA PRO A 62 4.06 2.34 14.44
C PRO A 62 3.47 1.31 15.40
N LEU A 63 3.81 0.02 15.23
CA LEU A 63 3.26 -1.07 16.05
C LEU A 63 3.51 -0.83 17.56
N GLN A 64 4.73 -0.48 17.94
CA GLN A 64 5.08 -0.32 19.35
C GLN A 64 4.44 0.93 19.95
N PRO A 65 4.65 2.15 19.43
CA PRO A 65 4.04 3.34 20.02
C PRO A 65 2.51 3.33 19.90
N GLY A 66 1.94 2.93 18.76
CA GLY A 66 0.50 2.80 18.60
C GLY A 66 -0.11 1.71 19.50
N GLY A 67 0.62 0.60 19.69
CA GLY A 67 0.21 -0.47 20.61
C GLY A 67 0.19 -0.02 22.07
N LEU A 68 1.13 0.83 22.49
CA LEU A 68 1.11 1.42 23.84
C LEU A 68 -0.13 2.30 24.05
N LEU A 69 -0.48 3.14 23.07
CA LEU A 69 -1.71 3.94 23.10
C LEU A 69 -2.97 3.07 23.15
N ALA A 70 -3.01 1.96 22.41
CA ALA A 70 -4.12 1.01 22.45
C ALA A 70 -4.23 0.30 23.79
N ILE A 71 -3.12 -0.11 24.41
CA ILE A 71 -3.08 -0.69 25.76
C ILE A 71 -3.61 0.33 26.78
N GLU A 72 -3.13 1.56 26.72
CA GLU A 72 -3.57 2.65 27.58
C GLU A 72 -5.09 2.85 27.48
N ALA A 73 -5.62 2.94 26.26
CA ALA A 73 -7.05 3.13 26.02
C ALA A 73 -7.91 2.05 26.71
N VAL A 74 -7.47 0.79 26.71
CA VAL A 74 -8.13 -0.29 27.44
C VAL A 74 -8.00 -0.12 28.95
N VAL A 75 -6.81 0.21 29.44
CA VAL A 75 -6.53 0.35 30.87
C VAL A 75 -7.36 1.46 31.51
N ILE A 76 -7.51 2.59 30.83
CA ILE A 76 -8.28 3.74 31.35
C ILE A 76 -9.79 3.64 31.04
N GLY A 77 -10.23 2.66 30.24
CA GLY A 77 -11.64 2.38 30.00
C GLY A 77 -12.24 3.12 28.80
N MET A 78 -11.44 3.60 27.83
CA MET A 78 -11.94 4.18 26.58
C MET A 78 -12.64 3.12 25.71
N THR A 79 -12.19 1.89 25.77
CA THR A 79 -12.79 0.71 25.13
C THR A 79 -12.55 -0.53 25.97
N SER A 80 -13.13 -1.67 25.56
CA SER A 80 -12.97 -2.95 26.26
C SER A 80 -12.29 -4.00 25.38
N PRO A 81 -11.60 -5.01 25.98
CA PRO A 81 -11.06 -6.14 25.23
C PRO A 81 -12.13 -6.90 24.44
N HIS A 82 -13.38 -6.89 24.91
CA HIS A 82 -14.51 -7.53 24.23
C HIS A 82 -14.85 -6.81 22.92
N HIS A 83 -14.90 -5.49 22.92
CA HIS A 83 -15.17 -4.68 21.73
C HIS A 83 -14.02 -4.80 20.72
N ILE A 84 -12.75 -4.76 21.18
CA ILE A 84 -11.59 -5.01 20.30
C ILE A 84 -11.70 -6.39 19.64
N LYS A 85 -12.04 -7.44 20.41
CA LYS A 85 -12.25 -8.77 19.84
C LYS A 85 -13.37 -8.77 18.81
N HIS A 86 -14.45 -8.05 19.04
CA HIS A 86 -15.57 -7.92 18.10
C HIS A 86 -15.08 -7.30 16.78
N GLU A 87 -14.34 -6.19 16.83
CA GLU A 87 -13.78 -5.53 15.64
C GLU A 87 -12.81 -6.44 14.87
N ILE A 88 -11.95 -7.19 15.59
CA ILE A 88 -11.03 -8.17 14.96
C ILE A 88 -11.84 -9.27 14.26
N MET A 89 -12.89 -9.80 14.87
CA MET A 89 -13.72 -10.85 14.28
C MET A 89 -14.54 -10.34 13.09
N ALA A 90 -15.05 -9.12 13.15
CA ALA A 90 -15.76 -8.48 12.05
C ALA A 90 -14.89 -8.27 10.80
N ASN A 91 -13.57 -8.15 10.99
CA ASN A 91 -12.59 -7.92 9.92
C ASN A 91 -11.60 -9.10 9.75
N PHE A 92 -12.01 -10.32 10.13
CA PHE A 92 -11.14 -11.49 10.15
C PHE A 92 -10.60 -11.85 8.76
N ASP A 93 -11.40 -11.67 7.71
CA ASP A 93 -11.00 -11.95 6.32
C ASP A 93 -9.82 -11.09 5.86
N VAL A 94 -9.73 -9.85 6.36
CA VAL A 94 -8.60 -8.95 6.07
C VAL A 94 -7.31 -9.46 6.74
N ILE A 95 -7.43 -10.00 7.94
CA ILE A 95 -6.31 -10.62 8.65
C ILE A 95 -5.82 -11.85 7.88
N LEU A 96 -6.74 -12.72 7.44
CA LEU A 96 -6.41 -13.88 6.62
C LEU A 96 -5.79 -13.50 5.26
N LEU A 97 -6.30 -12.43 4.63
CA LEU A 97 -5.70 -11.88 3.41
C LEU A 97 -4.24 -11.51 3.66
N LEU A 98 -3.97 -10.67 4.65
CA LEU A 98 -2.60 -10.23 4.94
C LEU A 98 -1.68 -11.39 5.30
N MET A 99 -2.17 -12.36 6.07
CA MET A 99 -1.36 -13.53 6.46
C MET A 99 -1.05 -14.43 5.27
N PHE A 100 -2.06 -14.87 4.53
CA PHE A 100 -1.88 -15.94 3.55
C PHE A 100 -1.67 -15.43 2.13
N MET A 101 -2.32 -14.35 1.72
CA MET A 101 -2.13 -13.83 0.36
C MET A 101 -0.72 -13.26 0.20
N VAL A 102 -0.25 -12.40 1.12
CA VAL A 102 1.09 -11.82 1.07
C VAL A 102 2.16 -12.93 1.13
N ALA A 103 2.01 -13.91 2.03
CA ALA A 103 2.90 -15.07 2.09
C ALA A 103 2.82 -15.94 0.82
N GLY A 104 1.63 -16.10 0.21
CA GLY A 104 1.46 -16.83 -1.05
C GLY A 104 2.22 -16.18 -2.20
N ILE A 105 2.12 -14.86 -2.31
CA ILE A 105 2.78 -14.09 -3.36
C ILE A 105 4.31 -14.10 -3.18
N TYR A 106 4.81 -14.20 -1.96
CA TYR A 106 6.24 -14.37 -1.70
C TYR A 106 6.82 -15.56 -2.49
N PHE A 107 6.08 -16.67 -2.59
CA PHE A 107 6.51 -17.85 -3.37
C PHE A 107 6.41 -17.67 -4.89
N MET A 108 5.74 -16.62 -5.36
CA MET A 108 5.71 -16.24 -6.78
C MET A 108 6.81 -15.23 -7.17
N LYS A 109 7.61 -14.78 -6.22
CA LYS A 109 8.61 -13.72 -6.39
C LYS A 109 9.61 -14.00 -7.53
N GLN A 110 9.98 -15.24 -7.77
CA GLN A 110 10.93 -15.61 -8.85
C GLN A 110 10.37 -15.26 -10.24
N LEU A 111 9.11 -15.59 -10.50
CA LEU A 111 8.42 -15.26 -11.75
C LEU A 111 8.31 -13.73 -11.92
N LEU A 112 7.89 -13.03 -10.87
CA LEU A 112 7.73 -11.57 -10.90
C LEU A 112 9.07 -10.87 -11.15
N LEU A 113 10.14 -11.30 -10.49
CA LEU A 113 11.51 -10.82 -10.73
C LEU A 113 11.94 -11.04 -12.19
N TYR A 114 11.62 -12.20 -12.75
CA TYR A 114 11.93 -12.51 -14.14
C TYR A 114 11.18 -11.59 -15.11
N ILE A 115 9.89 -11.37 -14.90
CA ILE A 115 9.05 -10.49 -15.72
C ILE A 115 9.61 -9.06 -15.73
N PHE A 116 9.82 -8.44 -14.56
CA PHE A 116 10.31 -7.07 -14.48
C PHE A 116 11.73 -6.91 -14.99
N THR A 117 12.59 -7.93 -14.80
CA THR A 117 13.93 -7.96 -15.39
C THR A 117 13.87 -7.96 -16.91
N LYS A 118 13.00 -8.79 -17.49
CA LYS A 118 12.80 -8.85 -18.96
C LYS A 118 12.27 -7.55 -19.52
N LEU A 119 11.27 -6.94 -18.88
CA LEU A 119 10.73 -5.64 -19.28
C LEU A 119 11.84 -4.58 -19.34
N LEU A 120 12.70 -4.51 -18.30
CA LEU A 120 13.75 -3.50 -18.21
C LEU A 120 14.82 -3.65 -19.30
N ILE A 121 15.15 -4.89 -19.67
CA ILE A 121 16.20 -5.15 -20.65
C ILE A 121 15.66 -5.08 -22.09
N ALA A 122 14.43 -5.55 -22.33
CA ALA A 122 13.84 -5.62 -23.66
C ALA A 122 13.40 -4.26 -24.20
N ILE A 123 12.96 -3.36 -23.34
CA ILE A 123 12.38 -2.06 -23.73
C ILE A 123 13.43 -0.96 -23.64
N HIS A 124 13.89 -0.47 -24.78
CA HIS A 124 14.93 0.57 -24.86
C HIS A 124 14.37 2.00 -24.72
N SER A 125 13.11 2.20 -25.08
CA SER A 125 12.46 3.51 -24.97
C SER A 125 12.08 3.80 -23.53
N LYS A 126 12.64 4.87 -22.94
CA LYS A 126 12.32 5.26 -21.55
C LYS A 126 10.82 5.45 -21.33
N LYS A 127 10.12 6.11 -22.26
CA LYS A 127 8.68 6.37 -22.16
C LYS A 127 7.87 5.07 -22.15
N ILE A 128 8.18 4.16 -23.09
CA ILE A 128 7.50 2.86 -23.19
C ILE A 128 7.83 2.00 -21.96
N LEU A 129 9.07 2.04 -21.49
CA LEU A 129 9.48 1.30 -20.30
C LEU A 129 8.75 1.80 -19.03
N SER A 130 8.65 3.12 -18.85
CA SER A 130 7.92 3.72 -17.74
C SER A 130 6.43 3.36 -17.78
N LEU A 131 5.81 3.42 -18.97
CA LEU A 131 4.43 2.96 -19.17
C LEU A 131 4.28 1.47 -18.88
N ALA A 132 5.20 0.63 -19.36
CA ALA A 132 5.17 -0.82 -19.12
C ALA A 132 5.28 -1.15 -17.63
N PHE A 133 6.17 -0.47 -16.89
CA PHE A 133 6.28 -0.65 -15.43
C PHE A 133 5.03 -0.16 -14.69
N CYS A 134 4.50 1.00 -15.05
CA CYS A 134 3.27 1.54 -14.49
C CYS A 134 2.08 0.59 -14.71
N LEU A 135 1.86 0.15 -15.95
CA LEU A 135 0.76 -0.74 -16.31
C LEU A 135 0.93 -2.16 -15.74
N SER A 136 2.16 -2.70 -15.74
CA SER A 136 2.42 -4.01 -15.13
C SER A 136 2.21 -3.95 -13.61
N ALA A 137 2.65 -2.89 -12.95
CA ALA A 137 2.41 -2.69 -11.54
C ALA A 137 0.90 -2.52 -11.25
N ALA A 138 0.17 -1.78 -12.08
CA ALA A 138 -1.27 -1.63 -11.95
C ALA A 138 -2.01 -2.97 -12.13
N PHE A 139 -1.68 -3.71 -13.19
CA PHE A 139 -2.28 -5.03 -13.42
C PHE A 139 -2.01 -6.00 -12.27
N LEU A 140 -0.75 -6.09 -11.84
CA LEU A 140 -0.38 -6.99 -10.75
C LEU A 140 -1.03 -6.58 -9.43
N SER A 141 -1.04 -5.28 -9.10
CA SER A 141 -1.63 -4.78 -7.85
C SER A 141 -3.15 -4.91 -7.78
N ALA A 142 -3.82 -5.10 -8.91
CA ALA A 142 -5.24 -5.42 -8.91
C ALA A 142 -5.55 -6.85 -8.41
N PHE A 143 -4.56 -7.75 -8.42
CA PHE A 143 -4.71 -9.15 -7.96
C PHE A 143 -3.76 -9.52 -6.83
N LEU A 144 -2.69 -8.75 -6.67
CA LEU A 144 -1.68 -8.93 -5.65
C LEU A 144 -1.62 -7.65 -4.81
N ASP A 145 -1.29 -7.79 -3.55
CA ASP A 145 -1.10 -6.64 -2.67
C ASP A 145 -0.02 -5.66 -3.22
N ALA A 146 -0.29 -4.36 -3.13
CA ALA A 146 0.57 -3.29 -3.63
C ALA A 146 1.98 -3.32 -3.01
N LEU A 147 2.10 -3.68 -1.73
CA LEU A 147 3.39 -3.80 -1.04
C LEU A 147 4.27 -4.87 -1.68
N THR A 148 3.69 -6.02 -2.02
CA THR A 148 4.42 -7.12 -2.64
C THR A 148 4.90 -6.76 -4.03
N VAL A 149 4.07 -6.10 -4.83
CA VAL A 149 4.45 -5.65 -6.18
C VAL A 149 5.64 -4.70 -6.11
N ILE A 150 5.58 -3.71 -5.23
CA ILE A 150 6.69 -2.74 -5.11
C ILE A 150 7.96 -3.38 -4.50
N ALA A 151 7.83 -4.35 -3.57
CA ALA A 151 8.96 -5.10 -3.02
C ALA A 151 9.74 -5.86 -4.09
N VAL A 152 9.03 -6.47 -5.03
CA VAL A 152 9.66 -7.15 -6.18
C VAL A 152 10.41 -6.15 -7.06
N ILE A 153 9.79 -5.00 -7.37
CA ILE A 153 10.40 -3.97 -8.23
C ILE A 153 11.62 -3.35 -7.55
N ILE A 154 11.56 -3.10 -6.23
CA ILE A 154 12.72 -2.69 -5.43
C ILE A 154 13.85 -3.71 -5.52
N SER A 155 13.52 -5.00 -5.42
CA SER A 155 14.50 -6.09 -5.50
C SER A 155 15.19 -6.13 -6.87
N VAL A 156 14.45 -5.90 -7.97
CA VAL A 156 15.01 -5.76 -9.33
C VAL A 156 15.93 -4.54 -9.41
N GLY A 157 15.47 -3.39 -8.93
CA GLY A 157 16.23 -2.14 -8.92
C GLY A 157 17.53 -2.26 -8.11
N THR A 158 17.45 -2.82 -6.91
CA THR A 158 18.63 -3.05 -6.04
C THR A 158 19.61 -4.00 -6.69
N GLY A 159 19.12 -5.10 -7.28
CA GLY A 159 19.95 -6.06 -7.99
C GLY A 159 20.72 -5.41 -9.16
N PHE A 160 20.03 -4.64 -9.97
CA PHE A 160 20.66 -3.96 -11.11
C PHE A 160 21.60 -2.84 -10.69
N TYR A 161 21.24 -2.07 -9.66
CA TYR A 161 22.15 -1.08 -9.11
C TYR A 161 23.44 -1.72 -8.60
N GLY A 162 23.33 -2.82 -7.83
CA GLY A 162 24.47 -3.56 -7.31
C GLY A 162 25.37 -4.13 -8.41
N VAL A 163 24.78 -4.71 -9.47
CA VAL A 163 25.53 -5.23 -10.63
C VAL A 163 26.31 -4.12 -11.33
N TYR A 164 25.68 -2.98 -11.60
CA TYR A 164 26.38 -1.88 -12.25
C TYR A 164 27.45 -1.27 -11.34
N HIS A 165 27.14 -1.10 -10.03
CA HIS A 165 28.07 -0.53 -9.06
C HIS A 165 29.35 -1.38 -8.93
N LYS A 166 29.22 -2.71 -8.90
CA LYS A 166 30.36 -3.64 -8.88
C LYS A 166 31.28 -3.44 -10.09
N VAL A 167 30.70 -3.45 -11.29
CA VAL A 167 31.47 -3.29 -12.53
C VAL A 167 32.07 -1.90 -12.65
N ALA A 168 31.36 -0.86 -12.19
CA ALA A 168 31.86 0.51 -12.20
C ALA A 168 33.02 0.72 -11.21
N SER A 169 33.06 -0.06 -10.12
CA SER A 169 34.16 -0.09 -9.13
C SER A 169 35.35 -0.95 -9.58
N GLY A 170 35.29 -1.57 -10.77
CA GLY A 170 36.37 -2.43 -11.31
C GLY A 170 36.33 -3.89 -10.83
N ASN A 171 35.25 -4.33 -10.18
CA ASN A 171 35.06 -5.68 -9.67
C ASN A 171 34.32 -6.57 -10.67
N SER A 172 34.44 -7.90 -10.53
CA SER A 172 33.67 -8.86 -11.31
C SER A 172 32.25 -9.01 -10.79
N PHE A 173 31.37 -9.68 -11.54
CA PHE A 173 29.97 -9.93 -11.12
C PHE A 173 29.85 -10.77 -9.85
N GLU A 174 30.85 -11.60 -9.53
CA GLU A 174 30.85 -12.54 -8.41
C GLU A 174 31.47 -11.96 -7.13
N ASP A 175 32.22 -10.85 -7.23
CA ASP A 175 32.90 -10.24 -6.10
C ASP A 175 31.90 -9.60 -5.11
N SER A 176 32.25 -9.63 -3.82
CA SER A 176 31.56 -8.83 -2.80
C SER A 176 32.00 -7.37 -2.92
N THR A 177 31.06 -6.45 -2.98
CA THR A 177 31.36 -5.01 -3.07
C THR A 177 30.37 -4.25 -2.17
N ASP A 178 30.89 -3.30 -1.41
CA ASP A 178 30.03 -2.35 -0.69
C ASP A 178 29.43 -1.37 -1.70
N ILE A 179 28.13 -1.55 -1.96
CA ILE A 179 27.37 -0.74 -2.92
C ILE A 179 26.98 0.64 -2.37
N THR A 180 27.32 0.93 -1.11
CA THR A 180 27.06 2.23 -0.47
C THR A 180 28.22 3.20 -0.65
N ASN A 181 29.42 2.69 -0.96
CA ASN A 181 30.64 3.49 -1.10
C ASN A 181 30.94 3.84 -2.57
N ASP A 182 30.76 5.12 -2.91
CA ASP A 182 30.97 5.66 -4.27
C ASP A 182 32.42 6.10 -4.54
N GLU A 183 33.34 6.04 -3.56
CA GLU A 183 34.71 6.57 -3.72
C GLU A 183 35.47 5.95 -4.88
N LYS A 184 35.25 4.67 -5.17
CA LYS A 184 35.90 3.95 -6.27
C LYS A 184 35.31 4.27 -7.66
N ILE A 185 34.21 5.05 -7.74
CA ILE A 185 33.48 5.32 -9.00
C ILE A 185 33.69 6.76 -9.49
N LEU A 186 34.67 7.49 -8.99
CA LEU A 186 34.89 8.92 -9.27
C LEU A 186 34.89 9.29 -10.76
N THR A 187 35.46 8.45 -11.62
CA THR A 187 35.52 8.67 -13.07
C THR A 187 34.21 8.42 -13.82
N ARG A 188 33.20 7.85 -13.16
CA ARG A 188 31.88 7.48 -13.73
C ARG A 188 30.70 8.04 -12.95
N LYS A 189 30.95 9.05 -12.12
CA LYS A 189 29.96 9.63 -11.21
C LYS A 189 28.70 10.14 -11.93
N GLU A 190 28.86 10.81 -13.07
CA GLU A 190 27.74 11.32 -13.86
C GLU A 190 26.82 10.20 -14.37
N ILE A 191 27.40 9.10 -14.85
CA ILE A 191 26.64 7.94 -15.32
C ILE A 191 25.88 7.30 -14.18
N LEU A 192 26.48 7.22 -12.98
CA LEU A 192 25.84 6.68 -11.80
C LEU A 192 24.67 7.57 -11.34
N GLU A 193 24.84 8.90 -11.34
CA GLU A 193 23.76 9.83 -10.97
C GLU A 193 22.59 9.78 -11.98
N GLN A 194 22.88 9.68 -13.28
CA GLN A 194 21.85 9.48 -14.29
C GLN A 194 21.13 8.14 -14.11
N PHE A 195 21.86 7.09 -13.76
CA PHE A 195 21.24 5.78 -13.47
C PHE A 195 20.37 5.82 -12.21
N ARG A 196 20.78 6.52 -11.16
CA ARG A 196 19.98 6.79 -9.97
C ARG A 196 18.68 7.51 -10.31
N GLY A 197 18.76 8.56 -11.14
CA GLY A 197 17.59 9.30 -11.62
C GLY A 197 16.63 8.42 -12.42
N PHE A 198 17.19 7.58 -13.31
CA PHE A 198 16.41 6.59 -14.05
C PHE A 198 15.67 5.61 -13.12
N LEU A 199 16.35 5.05 -12.12
CA LEU A 199 15.73 4.11 -11.17
C LEU A 199 14.67 4.78 -10.31
N ARG A 200 14.90 6.01 -9.83
CA ARG A 200 13.89 6.79 -9.11
C ARG A 200 12.61 6.94 -9.93
N SER A 201 12.74 7.40 -11.18
CA SER A 201 11.59 7.55 -12.08
C SER A 201 10.82 6.24 -12.25
N LEU A 202 11.54 5.14 -12.48
CA LEU A 202 10.93 3.84 -12.72
C LEU A 202 10.15 3.33 -11.50
N LEU A 203 10.73 3.45 -10.31
CA LEU A 203 10.11 3.06 -9.05
C LEU A 203 8.90 3.93 -8.71
N MET A 204 8.97 5.24 -8.95
CA MET A 204 7.84 6.12 -8.75
C MET A 204 6.66 5.78 -9.68
N HIS A 205 6.93 5.50 -10.96
CA HIS A 205 5.88 5.07 -11.89
C HIS A 205 5.26 3.72 -11.49
N ALA A 206 6.08 2.80 -10.99
CA ALA A 206 5.58 1.53 -10.50
C ALA A 206 4.74 1.69 -9.21
N GLY A 207 5.19 2.56 -8.30
CA GLY A 207 4.43 2.87 -7.08
C GLY A 207 3.08 3.53 -7.36
N VAL A 208 3.04 4.49 -8.31
CA VAL A 208 1.77 5.06 -8.78
C VAL A 208 0.93 4.01 -9.50
N GLY A 209 1.55 3.19 -10.35
CA GLY A 209 0.87 2.08 -11.02
C GLY A 209 0.21 1.13 -10.02
N SER A 210 0.90 0.77 -8.93
CA SER A 210 0.31 -0.09 -7.90
C SER A 210 -0.90 0.55 -7.23
N ALA A 211 -0.90 1.85 -6.98
CA ALA A 211 -2.06 2.57 -6.45
C ALA A 211 -3.23 2.61 -7.46
N LEU A 212 -2.93 2.83 -8.75
CA LEU A 212 -3.94 2.84 -9.83
C LEU A 212 -4.63 1.48 -10.00
N GLY A 213 -3.90 0.39 -9.84
CA GLY A 213 -4.46 -0.96 -9.90
C GLY A 213 -5.09 -1.39 -8.59
N GLY A 214 -4.46 -1.05 -7.48
CA GLY A 214 -4.90 -1.40 -6.14
C GLY A 214 -6.30 -0.90 -5.81
N VAL A 215 -6.65 0.31 -6.23
CA VAL A 215 -7.99 0.88 -6.00
C VAL A 215 -9.12 0.11 -6.72
N MET A 216 -8.80 -0.64 -7.78
CA MET A 216 -9.81 -1.24 -8.68
C MET A 216 -10.45 -2.50 -8.10
N THR A 217 -9.79 -3.22 -7.21
CA THR A 217 -10.27 -4.50 -6.69
C THR A 217 -10.19 -4.58 -5.17
N MET A 218 -10.99 -5.45 -4.59
CA MET A 218 -11.02 -5.65 -3.16
C MET A 218 -9.73 -6.24 -2.57
N VAL A 219 -8.86 -6.82 -3.41
CA VAL A 219 -7.61 -7.49 -2.99
C VAL A 219 -6.40 -6.57 -3.10
N GLY A 220 -6.50 -5.54 -3.94
CA GLY A 220 -5.36 -4.68 -4.25
C GLY A 220 -4.83 -3.87 -3.06
N GLU A 221 -5.71 -3.54 -2.11
CA GLU A 221 -5.38 -2.82 -0.88
C GLU A 221 -6.23 -3.36 0.28
N PRO A 222 -5.71 -3.48 1.52
CA PRO A 222 -6.45 -4.07 2.64
C PRO A 222 -7.76 -3.34 3.00
N GLN A 223 -7.80 -2.00 2.91
CA GLN A 223 -9.02 -1.23 3.17
C GLN A 223 -10.14 -1.55 2.18
N ASN A 224 -9.81 -1.90 0.93
CA ASN A 224 -10.80 -2.25 -0.06
C ASN A 224 -11.58 -3.51 0.35
N LEU A 225 -10.90 -4.49 0.96
CA LEU A 225 -11.53 -5.71 1.45
C LEU A 225 -12.47 -5.41 2.63
N ILE A 226 -12.08 -4.49 3.53
CA ILE A 226 -12.95 -4.03 4.63
C ILE A 226 -14.20 -3.38 4.04
N ILE A 227 -14.05 -2.47 3.08
CA ILE A 227 -15.17 -1.80 2.41
C ILE A 227 -16.06 -2.83 1.70
N ALA A 228 -15.48 -3.77 0.96
CA ALA A 228 -16.20 -4.82 0.27
C ALA A 228 -16.98 -5.72 1.25
N SER A 229 -16.39 -6.10 2.37
CA SER A 229 -17.03 -6.89 3.43
C SER A 229 -18.21 -6.15 4.06
N GLN A 230 -18.05 -4.89 4.44
CA GLN A 230 -19.12 -4.07 5.00
C GLN A 230 -20.26 -3.80 4.00
N ALA A 231 -19.91 -3.68 2.72
CA ALA A 231 -20.86 -3.51 1.64
C ALA A 231 -21.44 -4.84 1.11
N GLU A 232 -20.91 -5.97 1.55
CA GLU A 232 -21.31 -7.31 1.14
C GLU A 232 -21.09 -7.55 -0.39
N TRP A 233 -20.06 -6.93 -0.97
CA TRP A 233 -19.73 -7.05 -2.38
C TRP A 233 -18.73 -8.19 -2.63
N GLY A 234 -19.02 -9.01 -3.64
CA GLY A 234 -18.05 -9.96 -4.19
C GLY A 234 -16.98 -9.26 -5.05
N PHE A 235 -15.94 -10.01 -5.43
CA PHE A 235 -14.79 -9.48 -6.19
C PHE A 235 -15.19 -8.75 -7.48
N VAL A 236 -16.03 -9.37 -8.30
CA VAL A 236 -16.49 -8.79 -9.59
C VAL A 236 -17.42 -7.60 -9.35
N GLU A 237 -18.30 -7.69 -8.37
CA GLU A 237 -19.21 -6.59 -8.01
C GLU A 237 -18.43 -5.37 -7.55
N PHE A 238 -17.44 -5.55 -6.65
CA PHE A 238 -16.55 -4.46 -6.23
C PHE A 238 -15.87 -3.79 -7.41
N LEU A 239 -15.26 -4.58 -8.31
CA LEU A 239 -14.61 -4.07 -9.51
C LEU A 239 -15.58 -3.23 -10.36
N LEU A 240 -16.77 -3.75 -10.64
CA LEU A 240 -17.77 -3.06 -11.48
C LEU A 240 -18.24 -1.75 -10.84
N ARG A 241 -18.51 -1.74 -9.53
CA ARG A 241 -18.97 -0.55 -8.81
C ARG A 241 -17.92 0.56 -8.74
N VAL A 242 -16.63 0.21 -8.64
CA VAL A 242 -15.52 1.17 -8.58
C VAL A 242 -15.07 1.62 -9.99
N LEU A 243 -15.34 0.82 -11.02
CA LEU A 243 -14.89 1.05 -12.40
C LEU A 243 -15.24 2.43 -12.96
N PRO A 244 -16.43 3.01 -12.72
CA PRO A 244 -16.78 4.34 -13.24
C PRO A 244 -15.82 5.44 -12.81
N VAL A 245 -15.20 5.31 -11.64
CA VAL A 245 -14.20 6.25 -11.12
C VAL A 245 -12.78 5.79 -11.45
N SER A 246 -12.47 4.54 -11.21
CA SER A 246 -11.09 4.04 -11.31
C SER A 246 -10.58 3.94 -12.75
N LEU A 247 -11.43 3.65 -13.73
CA LEU A 247 -10.99 3.54 -15.13
C LEU A 247 -10.57 4.89 -15.73
N PRO A 248 -11.35 5.98 -15.64
CA PRO A 248 -10.89 7.30 -16.06
C PRO A 248 -9.60 7.74 -15.36
N VAL A 249 -9.48 7.44 -14.07
CA VAL A 249 -8.27 7.75 -13.28
C VAL A 249 -7.07 6.95 -13.78
N LEU A 250 -7.23 5.66 -14.07
CA LEU A 250 -6.18 4.83 -14.66
C LEU A 250 -5.70 5.42 -16.00
N ILE A 251 -6.61 5.77 -16.88
CA ILE A 251 -6.28 6.37 -18.19
C ILE A 251 -5.50 7.67 -18.02
N CYS A 252 -6.00 8.58 -17.18
CA CYS A 252 -5.35 9.87 -16.92
C CYS A 252 -4.02 9.72 -16.16
N GLY A 253 -3.91 8.76 -15.23
CA GLY A 253 -2.67 8.43 -14.55
C GLY A 253 -1.58 7.91 -15.49
N VAL A 254 -1.95 7.02 -16.41
CA VAL A 254 -1.05 6.52 -17.48
C VAL A 254 -0.67 7.64 -18.44
N ALA A 255 -1.60 8.52 -18.80
CA ALA A 255 -1.29 9.71 -19.60
C ALA A 255 -0.32 10.64 -18.88
N THR A 256 -0.50 10.83 -17.57
CA THR A 256 0.42 11.62 -16.73
C THR A 256 1.84 11.02 -16.73
N CYS A 257 1.96 9.68 -16.61
CA CYS A 257 3.24 8.99 -16.73
C CYS A 257 3.95 9.33 -18.06
N PHE A 258 3.22 9.28 -19.17
CA PHE A 258 3.76 9.62 -20.47
C PHE A 258 4.18 11.10 -20.57
N ILE A 259 3.36 12.02 -20.04
CA ILE A 259 3.60 13.47 -20.09
C ILE A 259 4.84 13.84 -19.29
N VAL A 260 4.96 13.40 -18.03
CA VAL A 260 6.10 13.75 -17.17
C VAL A 260 7.42 13.21 -17.72
N GLU A 261 7.41 12.03 -18.33
CA GLU A 261 8.58 11.46 -19.00
C GLU A 261 8.92 12.17 -20.31
N LYS A 262 7.90 12.56 -21.10
CA LYS A 262 8.11 13.25 -22.38
C LYS A 262 8.71 14.63 -22.19
N TYR A 263 8.21 15.39 -21.23
CA TYR A 263 8.61 16.78 -20.98
C TYR A 263 9.64 16.92 -19.85
N LYS A 264 10.07 15.81 -19.23
CA LYS A 264 11.06 15.75 -18.15
C LYS A 264 10.68 16.62 -16.96
N LEU A 265 9.41 16.56 -16.56
CA LEU A 265 8.86 17.35 -15.45
C LEU A 265 9.04 16.62 -14.11
N PHE A 266 9.05 17.36 -13.01
CA PHE A 266 9.03 16.85 -11.64
C PHE A 266 10.12 15.81 -11.32
N GLY A 267 11.30 15.92 -11.94
CA GLY A 267 12.42 15.02 -11.71
C GLY A 267 12.38 13.71 -12.50
N TYR A 268 11.48 13.60 -13.48
CA TYR A 268 11.42 12.51 -14.46
C TYR A 268 12.27 12.79 -15.69
N GLY A 269 12.44 11.81 -16.57
CA GLY A 269 13.06 11.95 -17.89
C GLY A 269 14.51 11.47 -17.98
N ASP A 270 15.13 10.99 -16.89
CA ASP A 270 16.45 10.37 -16.92
C ASP A 270 16.40 9.06 -17.69
N ARG A 271 17.30 8.89 -18.67
CA ARG A 271 17.39 7.68 -19.49
C ARG A 271 18.36 6.69 -18.90
N LEU A 272 18.14 5.39 -19.15
CA LEU A 272 19.12 4.35 -18.84
C LEU A 272 20.39 4.58 -19.69
N PRO A 273 21.56 4.85 -19.07
CA PRO A 273 22.80 5.05 -19.83
C PRO A 273 23.16 3.79 -20.64
N ARG A 274 23.57 3.94 -21.89
CA ARG A 274 23.91 2.80 -22.75
C ARG A 274 24.96 1.87 -22.12
N ARG A 275 25.94 2.44 -21.42
CA ARG A 275 26.98 1.66 -20.73
C ARG A 275 26.37 0.78 -19.61
N VAL A 276 25.42 1.32 -18.85
CA VAL A 276 24.70 0.57 -17.82
C VAL A 276 23.89 -0.55 -18.45
N TRP A 277 23.12 -0.23 -19.50
CA TRP A 277 22.31 -1.23 -20.21
C TRP A 277 23.15 -2.42 -20.70
N VAL A 278 24.33 -2.17 -21.32
CA VAL A 278 25.23 -3.24 -21.81
C VAL A 278 25.66 -4.15 -20.66
N VAL A 279 26.04 -3.59 -19.51
CA VAL A 279 26.43 -4.37 -18.31
C VAL A 279 25.26 -5.23 -17.82
N LEU A 280 24.08 -4.64 -17.71
CA LEU A 280 22.89 -5.35 -17.23
C LEU A 280 22.42 -6.45 -18.20
N ALA A 281 22.45 -6.17 -19.51
CA ALA A 281 22.10 -7.14 -20.54
C ALA A 281 23.05 -8.36 -20.51
N ARG A 282 24.36 -8.12 -20.40
CA ARG A 282 25.38 -9.18 -20.29
C ARG A 282 25.19 -10.00 -19.02
N TYR A 283 24.96 -9.35 -17.88
CA TYR A 283 24.68 -10.04 -16.63
C TYR A 283 23.45 -10.95 -16.73
N ASN A 284 22.36 -10.43 -17.30
CA ASN A 284 21.13 -11.20 -17.49
C ASN A 284 21.36 -12.39 -18.45
N GLN A 285 22.12 -12.22 -19.54
CA GLN A 285 22.43 -13.30 -20.44
C GLN A 285 23.19 -14.44 -19.73
N LEU A 286 24.21 -14.09 -18.91
CA LEU A 286 24.94 -15.07 -18.11
C LEU A 286 24.04 -15.79 -17.12
N LYS A 287 23.13 -15.06 -16.47
CA LYS A 287 22.17 -15.64 -15.53
C LYS A 287 21.21 -16.61 -16.23
N GLU A 288 20.74 -16.28 -17.43
CA GLU A 288 19.86 -17.14 -18.23
C GLU A 288 20.55 -18.42 -18.69
N GLN A 289 21.84 -18.34 -19.06
CA GLN A 289 22.63 -19.51 -19.41
C GLN A 289 22.84 -20.48 -18.23
N LYS A 290 22.90 -19.93 -17.00
CA LYS A 290 23.00 -20.73 -15.75
C LYS A 290 21.63 -21.28 -15.30
N MET A 291 20.52 -20.87 -15.91
CA MET A 291 19.18 -21.28 -15.52
C MET A 291 18.93 -22.74 -15.86
N THR A 292 18.55 -23.53 -14.86
CA THR A 292 18.26 -24.96 -15.00
C THR A 292 16.87 -25.21 -15.57
N LYS A 293 16.60 -26.45 -16.01
CA LYS A 293 15.24 -26.87 -16.39
C LYS A 293 14.29 -26.80 -15.20
N GLN A 294 14.77 -27.09 -14.00
CA GLN A 294 13.96 -26.98 -12.77
C GLN A 294 13.52 -25.53 -12.50
N ASP A 295 14.41 -24.55 -12.68
CA ASP A 295 14.06 -23.15 -12.49
C ASP A 295 12.95 -22.69 -13.44
N LYS A 296 12.99 -23.16 -14.71
CA LYS A 296 11.94 -22.88 -15.70
C LYS A 296 10.61 -23.50 -15.29
N ILE A 297 10.63 -24.76 -14.81
CA ILE A 297 9.41 -25.45 -14.35
C ILE A 297 8.82 -24.73 -13.14
N LYS A 298 9.65 -24.29 -12.17
CA LYS A 298 9.18 -23.50 -11.02
C LYS A 298 8.47 -22.23 -11.46
N MET A 299 8.99 -21.48 -12.43
CA MET A 299 8.33 -20.29 -12.96
C MET A 299 7.00 -20.62 -13.66
N ILE A 300 6.90 -21.76 -14.36
CA ILE A 300 5.64 -22.22 -14.96
C ILE A 300 4.61 -22.52 -13.87
N VAL A 301 5.01 -23.22 -12.80
CA VAL A 301 4.15 -23.48 -11.63
C VAL A 301 3.65 -22.18 -11.02
N GLN A 302 4.54 -21.20 -10.83
CA GLN A 302 4.18 -19.89 -10.32
C GLN A 302 3.21 -19.14 -11.25
N ALA A 303 3.38 -19.27 -12.57
CA ALA A 303 2.44 -18.68 -13.54
C ALA A 303 1.06 -19.36 -13.48
N ILE A 304 1.01 -20.69 -13.35
CA ILE A 304 -0.24 -21.43 -13.17
C ILE A 304 -0.92 -21.02 -11.86
N ALA A 305 -0.15 -20.87 -10.77
CA ALA A 305 -0.67 -20.39 -9.50
C ALA A 305 -1.24 -18.95 -9.61
N GLY A 306 -0.61 -18.09 -10.40
CA GLY A 306 -1.14 -16.75 -10.68
C GLY A 306 -2.45 -16.77 -11.49
N VAL A 307 -2.57 -17.64 -12.47
CA VAL A 307 -3.83 -17.85 -13.21
C VAL A 307 -4.92 -18.40 -12.28
N TRP A 308 -4.57 -19.37 -11.43
CA TRP A 308 -5.47 -19.91 -10.41
C TRP A 308 -5.97 -18.83 -9.45
N LEU A 309 -5.08 -17.95 -8.99
CA LEU A 309 -5.43 -16.80 -8.16
C LEU A 309 -6.53 -15.95 -8.81
N ILE A 310 -6.32 -15.54 -10.07
CA ILE A 310 -7.27 -14.71 -10.81
C ILE A 310 -8.63 -15.42 -10.96
N ILE A 311 -8.62 -16.70 -11.33
CA ILE A 311 -9.85 -17.50 -11.47
C ILE A 311 -10.56 -17.66 -10.13
N GLY A 312 -9.82 -18.00 -9.07
CA GLY A 312 -10.38 -18.19 -7.73
C GLY A 312 -11.07 -16.94 -7.19
N LEU A 313 -10.45 -15.78 -7.38
CA LEU A 313 -11.02 -14.49 -7.00
C LEU A 313 -12.23 -14.11 -7.87
N ALA A 314 -12.12 -14.22 -9.19
CA ALA A 314 -13.18 -13.85 -10.11
C ALA A 314 -14.45 -14.70 -9.95
N LEU A 315 -14.30 -15.99 -9.71
CA LEU A 315 -15.40 -16.92 -9.48
C LEU A 315 -15.84 -17.02 -8.02
N HIS A 316 -15.19 -16.28 -7.12
CA HIS A 316 -15.46 -16.30 -5.67
C HIS A 316 -15.50 -17.73 -5.09
N LEU A 317 -14.46 -18.53 -5.43
CA LEU A 317 -14.42 -19.94 -5.07
C LEU A 317 -14.22 -20.17 -3.55
N ALA A 318 -13.59 -19.22 -2.87
CA ALA A 318 -13.39 -19.18 -1.42
C ALA A 318 -13.04 -17.75 -1.00
N ASP A 319 -12.96 -17.52 0.31
CA ASP A 319 -12.48 -16.25 0.85
C ASP A 319 -11.06 -15.96 0.41
N VAL A 320 -10.73 -14.68 0.26
CA VAL A 320 -9.47 -14.21 -0.33
C VAL A 320 -8.25 -14.79 0.38
N GLY A 321 -8.26 -14.83 1.71
CA GLY A 321 -7.17 -15.41 2.50
C GLY A 321 -6.99 -16.92 2.23
N ILE A 322 -8.09 -17.65 2.07
CA ILE A 322 -8.05 -19.10 1.77
C ILE A 322 -7.50 -19.33 0.36
N ILE A 323 -7.86 -18.50 -0.61
CA ILE A 323 -7.26 -18.55 -1.94
C ILE A 323 -5.75 -18.33 -1.84
N GLY A 324 -5.29 -17.37 -1.02
CA GLY A 324 -3.87 -17.14 -0.72
C GLY A 324 -3.17 -18.39 -0.16
N LEU A 325 -3.82 -19.11 0.75
CA LEU A 325 -3.30 -20.38 1.29
C LEU A 325 -3.14 -21.45 0.19
N THR A 326 -4.09 -21.54 -0.76
CA THR A 326 -3.92 -22.48 -1.90
C THR A 326 -2.71 -22.14 -2.75
N ILE A 327 -2.39 -20.84 -2.93
CA ILE A 327 -1.17 -20.42 -3.63
C ILE A 327 0.09 -20.88 -2.89
N ILE A 328 0.12 -20.72 -1.56
CA ILE A 328 1.24 -21.25 -0.74
C ILE A 328 1.41 -22.74 -1.00
N ILE A 329 0.33 -23.51 -0.90
CA ILE A 329 0.35 -24.98 -1.06
C ILE A 329 0.82 -25.35 -2.48
N ILE A 330 0.24 -24.77 -3.52
CA ILE A 330 0.62 -25.07 -4.91
C ILE A 330 2.08 -24.73 -5.16
N CYS A 331 2.50 -23.51 -4.83
CA CYS A 331 3.87 -23.08 -5.07
C CYS A 331 4.88 -23.89 -4.28
N THR A 332 4.64 -24.18 -2.99
CA THR A 332 5.60 -24.91 -2.16
C THR A 332 5.68 -26.39 -2.53
N ALA A 333 4.54 -27.04 -2.75
CA ALA A 333 4.50 -28.46 -3.11
C ALA A 333 5.21 -28.73 -4.45
N PHE A 334 4.89 -27.94 -5.50
CA PHE A 334 5.46 -28.19 -6.83
C PHE A 334 6.83 -27.53 -7.07
N CYS A 335 7.25 -26.57 -6.22
CA CYS A 335 8.61 -26.02 -6.27
C CYS A 335 9.58 -26.72 -5.30
N GLY A 336 9.12 -27.73 -4.54
CA GLY A 336 9.95 -28.51 -3.62
C GLY A 336 10.38 -27.73 -2.38
N ILE A 337 9.53 -26.85 -1.86
CA ILE A 337 9.78 -26.06 -0.65
C ILE A 337 8.99 -26.72 0.49
N THR A 338 9.67 -27.59 1.27
CA THR A 338 9.04 -28.37 2.35
C THR A 338 9.62 -28.04 3.73
N ASP A 339 10.57 -27.12 3.79
CA ASP A 339 11.25 -26.71 5.00
C ASP A 339 10.47 -25.60 5.73
N GLU A 340 10.22 -25.80 7.04
CA GLU A 340 9.51 -24.84 7.89
C GLU A 340 10.18 -23.46 7.92
N HIS A 341 11.51 -23.39 7.86
CA HIS A 341 12.23 -22.13 7.86
C HIS A 341 11.96 -21.31 6.60
N ALA A 342 11.86 -21.98 5.43
CA ALA A 342 11.50 -21.32 4.18
C ALA A 342 10.05 -20.82 4.19
N LEU A 343 9.12 -21.59 4.78
CA LEU A 343 7.75 -21.16 5.02
C LEU A 343 7.70 -19.96 5.97
N GLY A 344 8.42 -20.04 7.09
CA GLY A 344 8.49 -18.96 8.07
C GLY A 344 8.94 -17.62 7.49
N LYS A 345 9.90 -17.63 6.54
CA LYS A 345 10.34 -16.41 5.86
C LYS A 345 9.23 -15.69 5.09
N ALA A 346 8.32 -16.42 4.46
CA ALA A 346 7.19 -15.83 3.77
C ALA A 346 6.25 -15.08 4.73
N PHE A 347 6.01 -15.65 5.91
CA PHE A 347 5.19 -15.01 6.94
C PHE A 347 5.90 -13.85 7.64
N GLN A 348 7.23 -13.82 7.71
CA GLN A 348 7.97 -12.69 8.27
C GLN A 348 7.70 -11.37 7.55
N GLU A 349 7.37 -11.39 6.26
CA GLU A 349 7.06 -10.18 5.50
C GLU A 349 5.65 -9.65 5.82
N SER A 350 4.69 -10.51 6.13
CA SER A 350 3.28 -10.15 6.38
C SER A 350 2.97 -9.84 7.86
N MET A 351 3.60 -10.54 8.81
CA MET A 351 3.27 -10.47 10.23
C MET A 351 3.37 -9.07 10.86
N PRO A 352 4.40 -8.25 10.59
CA PRO A 352 4.49 -6.93 11.21
C PRO A 352 3.30 -6.04 10.88
N PHE A 353 2.85 -6.06 9.62
CA PHE A 353 1.71 -5.27 9.19
C PHE A 353 0.38 -5.86 9.71
N THR A 354 0.24 -7.18 9.75
CA THR A 354 -0.91 -7.85 10.34
C THR A 354 -1.07 -7.50 11.83
N ALA A 355 0.03 -7.48 12.60
CA ALA A 355 0.01 -7.06 13.99
C ALA A 355 -0.37 -5.57 14.15
N LEU A 356 0.12 -4.70 13.27
CA LEU A 356 -0.25 -3.28 13.26
C LEU A 356 -1.73 -3.09 12.95
N LEU A 357 -2.31 -3.89 12.05
CA LEU A 357 -3.74 -3.86 11.74
C LEU A 357 -4.60 -4.19 12.98
N ILE A 358 -4.17 -5.13 13.82
CA ILE A 358 -4.86 -5.43 15.08
C ILE A 358 -4.85 -4.21 16.03
N VAL A 359 -3.75 -3.47 16.06
CA VAL A 359 -3.67 -2.18 16.79
C VAL A 359 -4.64 -1.16 16.19
N PHE A 360 -4.79 -1.09 14.87
CA PHE A 360 -5.78 -0.22 14.20
C PHE A 360 -7.19 -0.55 14.69
N PHE A 361 -7.58 -1.82 14.70
CA PHE A 361 -8.90 -2.23 15.18
C PHE A 361 -9.12 -1.87 16.65
N SER A 362 -8.07 -1.85 17.47
CA SER A 362 -8.17 -1.39 18.86
C SER A 362 -8.50 0.11 18.94
N VAL A 363 -7.90 0.93 18.07
CA VAL A 363 -8.22 2.38 18.00
C VAL A 363 -9.60 2.59 17.38
N VAL A 364 -9.99 1.80 16.38
CA VAL A 364 -11.35 1.84 15.80
C VAL A 364 -12.40 1.52 16.87
N ALA A 365 -12.17 0.53 17.74
CA ALA A 365 -13.05 0.25 18.86
C ALA A 365 -13.23 1.46 19.79
N VAL A 366 -12.16 2.22 20.08
CA VAL A 366 -12.26 3.48 20.84
C VAL A 366 -13.13 4.52 20.11
N ILE A 367 -12.94 4.66 18.80
CA ILE A 367 -13.71 5.60 17.97
C ILE A 367 -15.19 5.28 18.03
N ILE A 368 -15.56 4.01 17.93
CA ILE A 368 -16.94 3.52 17.97
C ILE A 368 -17.53 3.73 19.37
N ASP A 369 -16.84 3.29 20.42
CA ASP A 369 -17.32 3.36 21.80
C ASP A 369 -17.55 4.80 22.28
N LEU A 370 -16.68 5.73 21.88
CA LEU A 370 -16.78 7.15 22.23
C LEU A 370 -17.55 7.97 21.19
N LYS A 371 -18.05 7.34 20.11
CA LYS A 371 -18.82 7.98 19.03
C LYS A 371 -18.13 9.21 18.43
N LEU A 372 -16.83 9.12 18.21
CA LEU A 372 -16.01 10.27 17.84
C LEU A 372 -16.39 10.86 16.48
N PHE A 373 -16.72 10.02 15.50
CA PHE A 373 -17.03 10.45 14.14
C PHE A 373 -18.51 10.78 13.91
N GLU A 374 -19.41 10.44 14.87
CA GLU A 374 -20.84 10.73 14.75
C GLU A 374 -21.15 12.19 14.38
N PRO A 375 -20.48 13.24 14.94
CA PRO A 375 -20.72 14.61 14.55
C PRO A 375 -20.29 14.93 13.10
N ILE A 376 -19.20 14.33 12.64
CA ILE A 376 -18.68 14.54 11.27
C ILE A 376 -19.63 13.89 10.27
N ILE A 377 -20.04 12.65 10.53
CA ILE A 377 -20.96 11.93 9.66
C ILE A 377 -22.32 12.59 9.63
N SER A 378 -22.85 13.02 10.80
CA SER A 378 -24.11 13.78 10.86
C SER A 378 -24.04 15.07 10.06
N PHE A 379 -22.92 15.80 10.11
CA PHE A 379 -22.69 16.98 9.29
C PHE A 379 -22.71 16.64 7.79
N VAL A 380 -21.97 15.60 7.36
CA VAL A 380 -21.93 15.19 5.95
C VAL A 380 -23.31 14.73 5.47
N LEU A 381 -24.01 13.91 6.27
CA LEU A 381 -25.34 13.38 5.93
C LEU A 381 -26.45 14.47 5.99
N SER A 382 -26.22 15.59 6.66
CA SER A 382 -27.13 16.75 6.62
C SER A 382 -27.04 17.57 5.33
N ALA A 383 -25.97 17.37 4.54
CA ALA A 383 -25.83 18.00 3.24
C ALA A 383 -26.78 17.38 2.20
N GLU A 384 -27.02 18.09 1.11
CA GLU A 384 -27.77 17.56 -0.02
C GLU A 384 -27.13 16.25 -0.51
N GLU A 385 -27.94 15.27 -0.89
CA GLU A 385 -27.52 13.91 -1.25
C GLU A 385 -26.39 13.90 -2.32
N HIS A 386 -26.50 14.78 -3.30
CA HIS A 386 -25.47 14.97 -4.34
C HIS A 386 -24.11 15.43 -3.75
N SER A 387 -24.13 16.31 -2.75
CA SER A 387 -22.92 16.85 -2.11
C SER A 387 -22.26 15.85 -1.14
N GLN A 388 -22.98 14.85 -0.68
CA GLN A 388 -22.46 13.88 0.28
C GLN A 388 -21.29 13.07 -0.31
N LEU A 389 -21.41 12.63 -1.56
CA LEU A 389 -20.35 11.87 -2.23
C LEU A 389 -19.05 12.69 -2.32
N ALA A 390 -19.16 13.96 -2.71
CA ALA A 390 -18.05 14.90 -2.75
C ALA A 390 -17.39 15.06 -1.39
N LEU A 391 -18.18 15.25 -0.33
CA LEU A 391 -17.68 15.45 1.03
C LEU A 391 -16.98 14.18 1.55
N PHE A 392 -17.55 13.00 1.35
CA PHE A 392 -16.89 11.74 1.70
C PHE A 392 -15.56 11.58 0.97
N TYR A 393 -15.51 11.86 -0.34
CA TYR A 393 -14.30 11.79 -1.12
C TYR A 393 -13.22 12.76 -0.61
N ILE A 394 -13.58 14.02 -0.37
CA ILE A 394 -12.64 15.08 0.05
C ILE A 394 -12.11 14.79 1.45
N PHE A 395 -12.98 14.49 2.44
CA PHE A 395 -12.53 14.25 3.81
C PHE A 395 -11.69 13.00 3.94
N ASN A 396 -12.09 11.90 3.27
CA ASN A 396 -11.26 10.70 3.18
C ASN A 396 -9.91 11.00 2.53
N GLY A 397 -9.91 11.73 1.42
CA GLY A 397 -8.71 12.08 0.70
C GLY A 397 -7.72 12.92 1.51
N LEU A 398 -8.21 13.97 2.18
CA LEU A 398 -7.37 14.81 3.03
C LEU A 398 -6.74 14.04 4.19
N LEU A 399 -7.55 13.21 4.87
CA LEU A 399 -7.05 12.41 5.97
C LEU A 399 -6.08 11.31 5.48
N SER A 400 -6.36 10.72 4.35
CA SER A 400 -5.56 9.65 3.75
C SER A 400 -4.21 10.14 3.20
N MET A 401 -4.08 11.43 2.85
CA MET A 401 -2.79 12.02 2.48
C MET A 401 -1.77 12.03 3.63
N ILE A 402 -2.22 12.04 4.88
CA ILE A 402 -1.38 12.18 6.07
C ILE A 402 -1.38 10.95 6.97
N SER A 403 -2.35 10.06 6.80
CA SER A 403 -2.56 8.87 7.62
C SER A 403 -2.59 7.61 6.76
N ASP A 404 -2.64 6.45 7.40
CA ASP A 404 -2.76 5.15 6.73
C ASP A 404 -4.18 4.93 6.14
N ASN A 405 -4.24 4.41 4.92
CA ASN A 405 -5.49 4.18 4.19
C ASN A 405 -6.40 3.17 4.87
N VAL A 406 -5.83 2.13 5.49
CA VAL A 406 -6.62 1.09 6.15
C VAL A 406 -7.38 1.67 7.33
N PHE A 407 -6.69 2.50 8.13
CA PHE A 407 -7.32 3.20 9.24
C PHE A 407 -8.45 4.11 8.77
N VAL A 408 -8.20 4.98 7.78
CA VAL A 408 -9.19 5.93 7.25
C VAL A 408 -10.39 5.19 6.66
N GLY A 409 -10.16 4.23 5.76
CA GLY A 409 -11.22 3.46 5.12
C GLY A 409 -12.10 2.70 6.12
N THR A 410 -11.48 2.09 7.14
CA THR A 410 -12.21 1.35 8.19
C THR A 410 -13.12 2.26 8.99
N VAL A 411 -12.64 3.41 9.43
CA VAL A 411 -13.44 4.34 10.22
C VAL A 411 -14.66 4.82 9.44
N TYR A 412 -14.45 5.31 8.24
CA TYR A 412 -15.56 5.88 7.46
C TYR A 412 -16.58 4.84 7.00
N ILE A 413 -16.14 3.64 6.60
CA ILE A 413 -17.09 2.61 6.16
C ILE A 413 -17.92 2.06 7.32
N ASN A 414 -17.35 1.92 8.51
CA ASN A 414 -18.09 1.49 9.69
C ASN A 414 -19.17 2.51 10.09
N GLU A 415 -18.86 3.80 10.04
CA GLU A 415 -19.82 4.88 10.29
C GLU A 415 -20.92 4.92 9.21
N ALA A 416 -20.56 4.76 7.93
CA ALA A 416 -21.54 4.68 6.86
C ALA A 416 -22.45 3.45 7.02
N LYS A 417 -21.92 2.29 7.45
CA LYS A 417 -22.71 1.09 7.75
C LYS A 417 -23.64 1.31 8.94
N ALA A 418 -23.19 2.02 9.98
CA ALA A 418 -24.04 2.40 11.11
C ALA A 418 -25.22 3.30 10.67
N ALA A 419 -24.96 4.26 9.77
CA ALA A 419 -26.01 5.11 9.18
C ALA A 419 -27.02 4.31 8.34
N LEU A 420 -26.57 3.30 7.59
CA LEU A 420 -27.45 2.36 6.87
C LEU A 420 -28.29 1.54 7.86
N THR A 421 -27.66 0.97 8.88
CA THR A 421 -28.35 0.11 9.86
C THR A 421 -29.39 0.88 10.69
N SER A 422 -29.12 2.16 10.98
CA SER A 422 -30.06 3.06 11.68
C SER A 422 -31.16 3.64 10.76
N GLY A 423 -31.11 3.36 9.44
CA GLY A 423 -32.09 3.84 8.48
C GLY A 423 -31.93 5.34 8.11
N VAL A 424 -30.81 5.97 8.44
CA VAL A 424 -30.51 7.36 8.06
C VAL A 424 -30.25 7.48 6.56
N ILE A 425 -29.59 6.47 5.97
CA ILE A 425 -29.36 6.35 4.52
C ILE A 425 -29.96 5.03 4.00
N ASN A 426 -30.33 5.01 2.73
CA ASN A 426 -30.77 3.79 2.07
C ASN A 426 -29.58 2.98 1.51
N ARG A 427 -29.85 1.77 1.01
CA ARG A 427 -28.82 0.88 0.49
C ARG A 427 -28.11 1.45 -0.74
N GLU A 428 -28.82 2.05 -1.66
CA GLU A 428 -28.26 2.63 -2.89
C GLU A 428 -27.30 3.77 -2.55
N GLN A 429 -27.69 4.66 -1.64
CA GLN A 429 -26.85 5.73 -1.14
C GLN A 429 -25.59 5.20 -0.42
N PHE A 430 -25.73 4.16 0.42
CA PHE A 430 -24.62 3.50 1.06
C PHE A 430 -23.63 2.91 0.05
N ASP A 431 -24.13 2.27 -1.00
CA ASP A 431 -23.29 1.70 -2.05
C ASP A 431 -22.47 2.79 -2.77
N LEU A 432 -23.08 3.92 -3.12
CA LEU A 432 -22.37 5.07 -3.72
C LEU A 432 -21.35 5.69 -2.76
N ILE A 433 -21.71 5.87 -1.49
CA ILE A 433 -20.82 6.37 -0.43
C ILE A 433 -19.62 5.42 -0.26
N SER A 434 -19.85 4.11 -0.31
CA SER A 434 -18.77 3.11 -0.21
C SER A 434 -17.75 3.25 -1.34
N VAL A 435 -18.19 3.56 -2.58
CA VAL A 435 -17.29 3.88 -3.69
C VAL A 435 -16.55 5.20 -3.44
N ALA A 436 -17.24 6.21 -2.90
CA ALA A 436 -16.62 7.50 -2.56
C ALA A 436 -15.53 7.33 -1.47
N ILE A 437 -15.80 6.53 -0.43
CA ILE A 437 -14.82 6.19 0.61
C ILE A 437 -13.62 5.46 -0.01
N ASN A 438 -13.86 4.41 -0.80
CA ASN A 438 -12.79 3.64 -1.44
C ASN A 438 -11.89 4.52 -2.31
N THR A 439 -12.47 5.28 -3.21
CA THR A 439 -11.71 6.11 -4.16
C THR A 439 -11.09 7.33 -3.50
N GLY A 440 -11.79 7.95 -2.55
CA GLY A 440 -11.26 9.06 -1.73
C GLY A 440 -10.07 8.63 -0.87
N THR A 441 -10.10 7.43 -0.30
CA THR A 441 -8.99 6.88 0.49
C THR A 441 -7.78 6.56 -0.37
N ASN A 442 -7.97 5.99 -1.57
CA ASN A 442 -6.88 5.47 -2.39
C ASN A 442 -6.23 6.50 -3.32
N LEU A 443 -7.02 7.37 -3.98
CA LEU A 443 -6.51 8.22 -5.07
C LEU A 443 -5.68 9.41 -4.58
N PRO A 444 -6.15 10.22 -3.62
CA PRO A 444 -5.36 11.32 -3.08
C PRO A 444 -4.15 10.88 -2.25
N SER A 445 -4.17 9.67 -1.71
CA SER A 445 -3.12 9.14 -0.82
C SER A 445 -1.72 9.09 -1.46
N VAL A 446 -1.64 9.06 -2.78
CA VAL A 446 -0.35 9.12 -3.51
C VAL A 446 0.43 10.42 -3.27
N ALA A 447 -0.19 11.41 -2.61
CA ALA A 447 0.44 12.69 -2.27
C ALA A 447 1.69 12.53 -1.41
N THR A 448 1.68 11.58 -0.49
CA THR A 448 2.76 11.40 0.48
C THR A 448 3.11 9.94 0.69
N PRO A 449 4.34 9.65 1.14
CA PRO A 449 4.71 8.29 1.52
C PRO A 449 3.86 7.71 2.66
N ASN A 450 3.34 8.54 3.56
CA ASN A 450 2.53 8.06 4.67
C ASN A 450 1.12 7.62 4.23
N GLY A 451 0.58 8.31 3.22
CA GLY A 451 -0.72 7.97 2.65
C GLY A 451 -0.71 6.70 1.80
N GLN A 452 0.41 6.42 1.10
CA GLN A 452 0.49 5.29 0.19
C GLN A 452 1.51 4.25 0.67
N ALA A 453 1.02 3.08 1.07
CA ALA A 453 1.84 2.02 1.63
C ALA A 453 3.02 1.60 0.73
N ALA A 454 2.82 1.53 -0.59
CA ALA A 454 3.88 1.23 -1.54
C ALA A 454 5.00 2.29 -1.54
N PHE A 455 4.66 3.57 -1.36
CA PHE A 455 5.63 4.66 -1.26
C PHE A 455 6.38 4.64 0.07
N LEU A 456 5.68 4.38 1.16
CA LEU A 456 6.30 4.25 2.48
C LEU A 456 7.29 3.09 2.48
N PHE A 457 6.89 1.94 1.93
CA PHE A 457 7.74 0.76 1.83
C PHE A 457 8.99 1.04 0.97
N LEU A 458 8.85 1.72 -0.16
CA LEU A 458 9.98 2.14 -0.99
C LEU A 458 10.92 3.07 -0.21
N LEU A 459 10.38 4.06 0.49
CA LEU A 459 11.18 5.07 1.20
C LEU A 459 11.90 4.49 2.42
N THR A 460 11.32 3.50 3.10
CA THR A 460 11.93 2.80 4.24
C THR A 460 12.90 1.71 3.82
N SER A 461 12.91 1.31 2.55
CA SER A 461 13.81 0.29 2.03
C SER A 461 15.28 0.75 2.06
N SER A 462 16.21 -0.21 2.16
CA SER A 462 17.64 0.04 2.00
C SER A 462 18.03 0.58 0.63
N PHE A 463 17.13 0.53 -0.34
CA PHE A 463 17.35 1.00 -1.70
C PHE A 463 17.15 2.52 -1.86
N ALA A 464 16.25 3.13 -1.10
CA ALA A 464 15.96 4.55 -1.19
C ALA A 464 17.21 5.45 -1.02
N PRO A 465 18.09 5.24 -0.02
CA PRO A 465 19.34 5.99 0.09
C PRO A 465 20.27 5.81 -1.10
N LEU A 466 20.37 4.60 -1.66
CA LEU A 466 21.24 4.28 -2.80
C LEU A 466 20.87 5.08 -4.05
N ILE A 467 19.59 5.30 -4.29
CA ILE A 467 19.08 6.11 -5.39
C ILE A 467 18.83 7.57 -5.00
N LYS A 468 19.25 7.97 -3.79
CA LYS A 468 19.05 9.32 -3.24
C LYS A 468 17.59 9.78 -3.29
N LEU A 469 16.67 8.89 -2.95
CA LEU A 469 15.24 9.17 -2.83
C LEU A 469 14.94 9.59 -1.40
N SER A 470 14.54 10.84 -1.21
CA SER A 470 14.12 11.39 0.09
C SER A 470 12.61 11.61 0.12
N TYR A 471 12.05 11.81 1.32
CA TYR A 471 10.63 12.12 1.51
C TYR A 471 10.17 13.28 0.61
N GLY A 472 10.82 14.44 0.71
CA GLY A 472 10.45 15.63 -0.07
C GLY A 472 10.59 15.42 -1.58
N ARG A 473 11.59 14.65 -2.04
CA ARG A 473 11.74 14.30 -3.45
C ARG A 473 10.62 13.38 -3.92
N MET A 474 10.19 12.44 -3.10
CA MET A 474 9.07 11.56 -3.41
C MET A 474 7.77 12.35 -3.53
N VAL A 475 7.46 13.22 -2.58
CA VAL A 475 6.30 14.13 -2.64
C VAL A 475 6.34 15.01 -3.90
N TYR A 476 7.49 15.58 -4.23
CA TYR A 476 7.66 16.39 -5.45
C TYR A 476 7.40 15.58 -6.73
N MET A 477 7.91 14.36 -6.81
CA MET A 477 7.68 13.48 -7.96
C MET A 477 6.23 12.96 -8.01
N ALA A 478 5.58 12.76 -6.89
CA ALA A 478 4.18 12.34 -6.80
C ALA A 478 3.18 13.46 -7.14
N LEU A 479 3.57 14.74 -6.99
CA LEU A 479 2.68 15.89 -7.13
C LEU A 479 1.82 15.91 -8.41
N PRO A 480 2.36 15.69 -9.63
CA PRO A 480 1.54 15.68 -10.84
C PRO A 480 0.47 14.58 -10.82
N TYR A 481 0.80 13.42 -10.26
CA TYR A 481 -0.18 12.34 -10.08
C TYR A 481 -1.22 12.69 -9.03
N THR A 482 -0.81 13.22 -7.89
CA THR A 482 -1.73 13.64 -6.83
C THR A 482 -2.80 14.57 -7.38
N ILE A 483 -2.40 15.59 -8.14
CA ILE A 483 -3.33 16.56 -8.72
C ILE A 483 -4.27 15.87 -9.72
N VAL A 484 -3.72 15.10 -10.67
CA VAL A 484 -4.51 14.47 -11.72
C VAL A 484 -5.46 13.43 -11.15
N LEU A 485 -4.98 12.52 -10.30
CA LEU A 485 -5.79 11.42 -9.77
C LEU A 485 -6.89 11.95 -8.85
N SER A 486 -6.59 12.96 -8.00
CA SER A 486 -7.58 13.56 -7.10
C SER A 486 -8.67 14.28 -7.87
N ILE A 487 -8.31 15.10 -8.87
CA ILE A 487 -9.28 15.87 -9.64
C ILE A 487 -10.11 14.97 -10.55
N VAL A 488 -9.48 14.06 -11.29
CA VAL A 488 -10.19 13.15 -12.19
C VAL A 488 -11.07 12.20 -11.40
N GLY A 489 -10.59 11.70 -10.24
CA GLY A 489 -11.37 10.86 -9.34
C GLY A 489 -12.61 11.60 -8.83
N PHE A 490 -12.45 12.85 -8.38
CA PHE A 490 -13.55 13.70 -7.94
C PHE A 490 -14.58 13.94 -9.06
N LEU A 491 -14.13 14.33 -10.25
CA LEU A 491 -15.02 14.58 -11.38
C LEU A 491 -15.75 13.31 -11.85
N ALA A 492 -15.06 12.17 -11.86
CA ALA A 492 -15.66 10.89 -12.20
C ALA A 492 -16.69 10.44 -11.16
N LEU A 493 -16.42 10.69 -9.87
CA LEU A 493 -17.34 10.43 -8.78
C LEU A 493 -18.64 11.23 -8.93
N GLU A 494 -18.52 12.54 -9.21
CA GLU A 494 -19.67 13.44 -9.34
C GLU A 494 -20.49 13.20 -10.61
N PHE A 495 -19.84 13.02 -11.75
CA PHE A 495 -20.52 13.04 -13.05
C PHE A 495 -20.71 11.64 -13.68
N LEU A 496 -19.85 10.67 -13.36
CA LEU A 496 -19.92 9.34 -13.98
C LEU A 496 -20.50 8.28 -13.06
N LEU A 497 -20.17 8.30 -11.76
CA LEU A 497 -20.55 7.22 -10.86
C LEU A 497 -22.06 6.99 -10.79
N PRO A 498 -22.92 8.00 -10.51
CA PRO A 498 -24.36 7.78 -10.40
C PRO A 498 -24.96 7.25 -11.72
N SER A 499 -24.66 7.91 -12.83
CA SER A 499 -25.22 7.56 -14.15
C SER A 499 -24.79 6.17 -14.63
N VAL A 500 -23.52 5.81 -14.46
CA VAL A 500 -23.00 4.50 -14.87
C VAL A 500 -23.51 3.39 -13.95
N THR A 501 -23.63 3.67 -12.65
CA THR A 501 -24.21 2.73 -11.68
C THR A 501 -25.66 2.39 -12.04
N GLU A 502 -26.48 3.39 -12.39
CA GLU A 502 -27.84 3.18 -12.84
C GLU A 502 -27.91 2.29 -14.11
N VAL A 503 -27.05 2.55 -15.09
CA VAL A 503 -26.95 1.71 -16.31
C VAL A 503 -26.58 0.27 -15.96
N MET A 504 -25.61 0.06 -15.07
CA MET A 504 -25.18 -1.28 -14.67
C MET A 504 -26.27 -2.03 -13.90
N LEU A 505 -27.04 -1.34 -13.06
CA LEU A 505 -28.22 -1.89 -12.38
C LEU A 505 -29.29 -2.32 -13.41
N ASN A 506 -29.61 -1.46 -14.37
CA ASN A 506 -30.60 -1.75 -15.42
C ASN A 506 -30.17 -2.93 -16.31
N TRP A 507 -28.87 -3.15 -16.50
CA TRP A 507 -28.36 -4.29 -17.26
C TRP A 507 -28.18 -5.56 -16.41
N GLY A 508 -28.42 -5.48 -15.11
CA GLY A 508 -28.25 -6.61 -14.17
C GLY A 508 -26.79 -7.01 -13.95
N TRP A 509 -25.83 -6.13 -14.23
CA TRP A 509 -24.40 -6.39 -13.97
C TRP A 509 -24.05 -6.28 -12.48
N ILE A 510 -24.77 -5.42 -11.77
CA ILE A 510 -24.74 -5.27 -10.32
C ILE A 510 -26.15 -5.32 -9.78
N ILE A 511 -26.30 -5.64 -8.50
CA ILE A 511 -27.59 -5.76 -7.83
C ILE A 511 -27.64 -4.86 -6.60
N THR A 512 -28.79 -4.27 -6.30
CA THR A 512 -29.05 -3.64 -4.99
C THR A 512 -29.59 -4.73 -4.07
N ARG A 513 -28.94 -4.96 -2.94
CA ARG A 513 -29.30 -5.98 -1.94
C ARG A 513 -30.17 -5.42 -0.84
#